data_763633381557ddf815be76720a1009ed
#
_entry.id   763633381557ddf815be76720a1009ed
#
_cell.length_a   1.000
_cell.length_b   1.000
_cell.length_c   1.000
_cell.angle_alpha   90.00
_cell.angle_beta   90.00
_cell.angle_gamma   90.00
#
_symmetry.space_group_name_H-M   'P 1'
#
loop_
_entity.id
_entity.type
_entity.pdbx_description
1 polymer ?
#
loop_
_entity_poly.entity_id
_entity_poly.type
_entity_poly.pdbx_seq_one_letter_code
_entity_poly.pdbx_strand_id
1 'polypeptide(L)'
;MLHILLTFDYELFFSNCEHSEKTVLYDTTLRIQETLLKNDVPGTFFVDTPSVIRYEELNLQEYPEMVNKQVNDLLDSGMDIQLHIHPIWFRAEYNNDEGWSFNQKYYSLNSFRNVT
;
A
#
# COMPACT_ATOMS: atom_id res chain seq x y z
N MET A 1 24.86 15.07 16.13
CA MET A 1 24.50 13.65 16.11
C MET A 1 23.74 13.35 14.81
N LEU A 2 24.11 12.32 14.11
CA LEU A 2 23.40 11.87 12.91
C LEU A 2 22.21 11.00 13.31
N HIS A 3 21.02 11.34 12.83
CA HIS A 3 19.82 10.51 12.95
C HIS A 3 19.45 9.97 11.57
N ILE A 4 19.22 8.69 11.44
CA ILE A 4 18.78 8.03 10.22
C ILE A 4 17.41 7.42 10.49
N LEU A 5 16.42 7.81 9.66
CA LEU A 5 15.08 7.23 9.66
C LEU A 5 14.92 6.34 8.45
N LEU A 6 14.45 5.11 8.65
CA LEU A 6 14.12 4.20 7.56
C LEU A 6 12.61 4.25 7.33
N THR A 7 12.23 4.63 6.13
CA THR A 7 10.83 4.75 5.73
C THR A 7 10.56 3.90 4.49
N PHE A 8 9.36 3.34 4.43
CA PHE A 8 8.94 2.44 3.36
C PHE A 8 7.52 2.81 2.91
N ASP A 9 7.35 3.02 1.62
CA ASP A 9 6.02 3.17 1.04
C ASP A 9 5.40 1.77 0.87
N TYR A 10 4.34 1.52 1.61
CA TYR A 10 3.58 0.27 1.56
C TYR A 10 2.44 0.45 0.56
N GLU A 11 2.71 0.11 -0.69
CA GLU A 11 1.83 0.40 -1.82
C GLU A 11 1.96 -0.62 -2.95
N LEU A 12 0.90 -0.74 -3.76
CA LEU A 12 0.90 -1.52 -5.00
C LEU A 12 1.34 -0.67 -6.20
N PHE A 13 1.76 -1.33 -7.27
CA PHE A 13 2.00 -0.69 -8.56
C PHE A 13 0.69 -0.20 -9.18
N PHE A 14 0.75 0.91 -9.93
CA PHE A 14 -0.37 1.46 -10.71
C PHE A 14 -0.42 0.86 -12.13
N SER A 15 -0.23 -0.42 -12.22
CA SER A 15 -0.27 -1.19 -13.46
C SER A 15 -0.55 -2.65 -13.13
N ASN A 16 -0.99 -3.40 -14.14
CA ASN A 16 -1.09 -4.85 -13.99
C ASN A 16 0.29 -5.45 -13.79
N CYS A 17 0.42 -6.26 -12.76
CA CYS A 17 1.64 -6.98 -12.44
C CYS A 17 1.38 -8.49 -12.66
N GLU A 18 2.36 -9.20 -13.17
CA GLU A 18 2.30 -10.66 -13.35
C GLU A 18 2.28 -11.41 -12.01
N HIS A 19 2.64 -10.73 -10.93
CA HIS A 19 2.70 -11.30 -9.59
C HIS A 19 1.50 -10.82 -8.74
N SER A 20 1.08 -11.67 -7.81
CA SER A 20 -0.01 -11.35 -6.88
C SER A 20 0.39 -10.24 -5.92
N GLU A 21 -0.60 -9.55 -5.37
CA GLU A 21 -0.43 -8.54 -4.29
C GLU A 21 0.32 -9.14 -3.10
N LYS A 22 0.06 -10.42 -2.79
CA LYS A 22 0.78 -11.13 -1.74
C LYS A 22 2.28 -11.16 -2.01
N THR A 23 2.68 -11.54 -3.22
CA THR A 23 4.10 -11.66 -3.58
C THR A 23 4.81 -10.30 -3.60
N VAL A 24 4.19 -9.29 -4.22
CA VAL A 24 4.86 -7.98 -4.41
C VAL A 24 4.83 -7.11 -3.16
N LEU A 25 3.83 -7.23 -2.31
CA LEU A 25 3.65 -6.38 -1.14
C LEU A 25 3.89 -7.14 0.18
N TYR A 26 3.10 -8.17 0.45
CA TYR A 26 3.13 -8.86 1.73
C TYR A 26 4.47 -9.57 1.97
N ASP A 27 4.90 -10.42 1.04
CA ASP A 27 6.13 -11.20 1.20
C ASP A 27 7.38 -10.29 1.19
N THR A 28 7.36 -9.23 0.41
CA THR A 28 8.44 -8.22 0.39
C THR A 28 8.51 -7.46 1.72
N THR A 29 7.38 -7.00 2.22
CA THR A 29 7.29 -6.30 3.51
C THR A 29 7.71 -7.20 4.68
N LEU A 30 7.32 -8.48 4.65
CA LEU A 30 7.74 -9.44 5.66
C LEU A 30 9.26 -9.56 5.74
N ARG A 31 9.95 -9.64 4.60
CA ARG A 31 11.42 -9.67 4.55
C ARG A 31 12.05 -8.40 5.11
N ILE A 32 11.47 -7.24 4.82
CA ILE A 32 11.91 -5.96 5.38
C ILE A 32 11.76 -5.98 6.90
N GLN A 33 10.59 -6.36 7.41
CA GLN A 33 10.30 -6.47 8.83
C GLN A 33 11.29 -7.41 9.56
N GLU A 34 11.51 -8.60 9.02
CA GLU A 34 12.46 -9.56 9.56
C GLU A 34 13.89 -8.98 9.62
N THR A 35 14.31 -8.27 8.59
CA THR A 35 15.63 -7.63 8.53
C THR A 35 15.76 -6.51 9.58
N LEU A 36 14.74 -5.68 9.73
CA LEU A 36 14.71 -4.62 10.73
C LEU A 36 14.77 -5.19 12.15
N LEU A 37 13.95 -6.20 12.45
CA LEU A 37 13.91 -6.85 13.75
C LEU A 37 15.24 -7.54 14.09
N LYS A 38 15.84 -8.23 13.13
CA LYS A 38 17.14 -8.88 13.30
C LYS A 38 18.26 -7.90 13.67
N ASN A 39 18.17 -6.67 13.20
CA ASN A 39 19.16 -5.63 13.44
C ASN A 39 18.76 -4.64 14.54
N ASP A 40 17.63 -4.87 15.22
CA ASP A 40 17.08 -3.97 16.23
C ASP A 40 16.90 -2.53 15.73
N VAL A 41 16.39 -2.38 14.51
CA VAL A 41 16.16 -1.10 13.86
C VAL A 41 14.67 -0.90 13.63
N PRO A 42 14.07 0.20 14.12
CA PRO A 42 12.69 0.53 13.81
C PRO A 42 12.54 1.06 12.37
N GLY A 43 11.35 0.88 11.80
CA GLY A 43 10.98 1.45 10.50
C GLY A 43 9.62 2.11 10.57
N THR A 44 9.38 3.05 9.67
CA THR A 44 8.08 3.70 9.45
C THR A 44 7.53 3.25 8.10
N PHE A 45 6.31 2.73 8.10
CA PHE A 45 5.61 2.28 6.89
C PHE A 45 4.47 3.24 6.56
N PHE A 46 4.51 3.83 5.37
CA PHE A 46 3.46 4.68 4.84
C PHE A 46 2.47 3.85 4.03
N VAL A 47 1.30 3.58 4.62
CA VAL A 47 0.30 2.66 4.05
C VAL A 47 -0.64 3.41 3.11
N ASP A 48 -0.69 2.98 1.84
CA ASP A 48 -1.57 3.54 0.81
C ASP A 48 -3.03 3.12 1.05
N THR A 49 -3.71 3.86 1.90
CA THR A 49 -5.08 3.59 2.34
C THR A 49 -6.11 3.64 1.21
N PRO A 50 -6.04 4.53 0.21
CA PRO A 50 -6.99 4.53 -0.91
C PRO A 50 -7.06 3.21 -1.68
N SER A 51 -5.95 2.47 -1.79
CA SER A 51 -5.96 1.15 -2.42
C SER A 51 -6.84 0.17 -1.65
N VAL A 52 -6.71 0.14 -0.33
CA VAL A 52 -7.51 -0.72 0.55
C VAL A 52 -9.00 -0.42 0.42
N ILE A 53 -9.36 0.87 0.51
CA ILE A 53 -10.75 1.34 0.37
C ILE A 53 -11.32 0.92 -0.99
N ARG A 54 -10.55 1.08 -2.07
CA ARG A 54 -11.02 0.75 -3.41
C ARG A 54 -11.29 -0.74 -3.61
N TYR A 55 -10.43 -1.60 -3.07
CA TYR A 55 -10.66 -3.04 -3.07
C TYR A 55 -11.91 -3.42 -2.26
N GLU A 56 -12.13 -2.80 -1.09
CA GLU A 56 -13.32 -3.01 -0.27
C GLU A 56 -14.61 -2.61 -1.00
N GLU A 57 -14.63 -1.45 -1.66
CA GLU A 57 -15.77 -0.98 -2.46
C GLU A 57 -16.18 -1.95 -3.57
N LEU A 58 -15.23 -2.69 -4.10
CA LEU A 58 -15.45 -3.68 -5.16
C LEU A 58 -15.62 -5.11 -4.64
N ASN A 59 -15.72 -5.29 -3.32
CA ASN A 59 -15.84 -6.60 -2.64
C ASN A 59 -14.67 -7.55 -2.92
N LEU A 60 -13.47 -7.02 -3.17
CA LEU A 60 -12.23 -7.78 -3.35
C LEU A 60 -11.51 -7.91 -2.00
N GLN A 61 -12.03 -8.76 -1.10
CA GLN A 61 -11.68 -8.77 0.32
C GLN A 61 -10.30 -9.33 0.66
N GLU A 62 -9.72 -10.18 -0.19
CA GLU A 62 -8.42 -10.81 0.10
C GLU A 62 -7.31 -9.80 0.34
N TYR A 63 -7.26 -8.73 -0.44
CA TYR A 63 -6.24 -7.69 -0.30
C TYR A 63 -6.42 -6.86 0.98
N PRO A 64 -7.61 -6.29 1.29
CA PRO A 64 -7.84 -5.60 2.55
C PRO A 64 -7.54 -6.45 3.80
N GLU A 65 -7.94 -7.71 3.81
CA GLU A 65 -7.67 -8.63 4.93
C GLU A 65 -6.17 -8.88 5.10
N MET A 66 -5.45 -9.08 4.00
CA MET A 66 -3.99 -9.24 4.00
C MET A 66 -3.28 -8.00 4.54
N VAL A 67 -3.68 -6.80 4.07
CA VAL A 67 -3.11 -5.52 4.53
C VAL A 67 -3.38 -5.30 6.00
N ASN A 68 -4.61 -5.48 6.45
CA ASN A 68 -4.99 -5.31 7.85
C ASN A 68 -4.19 -6.23 8.78
N LYS A 69 -4.03 -7.50 8.38
CA LYS A 69 -3.18 -8.44 9.12
C LYS A 69 -1.74 -7.95 9.22
N GLN A 70 -1.13 -7.59 8.09
CA GLN A 70 0.27 -7.19 8.06
C GLN A 70 0.52 -5.88 8.81
N VAL A 71 -0.38 -4.90 8.70
CA VAL A 71 -0.29 -3.63 9.43
C VAL A 71 -0.33 -3.88 10.95
N ASN A 72 -1.21 -4.76 11.43
CA ASN A 72 -1.25 -5.13 12.83
C ASN A 72 0.03 -5.87 13.26
N ASP A 73 0.54 -6.78 12.47
CA ASP A 73 1.80 -7.49 12.75
C ASP A 73 2.99 -6.50 12.82
N LEU A 74 3.04 -5.51 11.94
CA LEU A 74 4.06 -4.45 11.97
C LEU A 74 3.97 -3.61 13.26
N LEU A 75 2.76 -3.15 13.63
CA LEU A 75 2.52 -2.40 14.87
C LEU A 75 2.93 -3.21 16.11
N ASP A 76 2.52 -4.47 16.18
CA ASP A 76 2.84 -5.37 17.30
C ASP A 76 4.34 -5.63 17.42
N SER A 77 5.08 -5.55 16.31
CA SER A 77 6.55 -5.69 16.29
C SER A 77 7.31 -4.38 16.59
N GLY A 78 6.60 -3.29 16.86
CA GLY A 78 7.19 -1.99 17.22
C GLY A 78 7.52 -1.08 16.04
N MET A 79 7.03 -1.38 14.84
CA MET A 79 7.12 -0.49 13.69
C MET A 79 6.10 0.64 13.77
N ASP A 80 6.39 1.77 13.15
CA ASP A 80 5.49 2.92 13.03
C ASP A 80 4.70 2.84 11.73
N ILE A 81 3.40 3.16 11.81
CA ILE A 81 2.49 3.17 10.65
C ILE A 81 1.96 4.57 10.43
N GLN A 82 2.11 5.06 9.22
CA GLN A 82 1.64 6.38 8.81
C GLN A 82 0.75 6.29 7.57
N LEU A 83 -0.04 7.32 7.37
CA LEU A 83 -0.94 7.43 6.22
C LEU A 83 -0.17 7.79 4.96
N HIS A 84 -0.46 7.09 3.88
CA HIS A 84 -0.05 7.40 2.52
C HIS A 84 -1.27 7.49 1.60
N ILE A 85 -1.26 8.41 0.64
CA ILE A 85 -2.42 8.63 -0.23
C ILE A 85 -1.98 8.77 -1.68
N HIS A 86 -2.38 7.79 -2.49
CA HIS A 86 -2.37 7.89 -3.94
C HIS A 86 -3.79 8.12 -4.49
N PRO A 87 -4.15 9.35 -4.86
CA PRO A 87 -5.52 9.68 -5.29
C PRO A 87 -6.01 8.92 -6.52
N ILE A 88 -5.10 8.41 -7.32
CA ILE A 88 -5.39 7.62 -8.53
C ILE A 88 -6.30 6.42 -8.25
N TRP A 89 -6.23 5.84 -7.06
CA TRP A 89 -7.08 4.72 -6.64
C TRP A 89 -8.57 5.07 -6.61
N PHE A 90 -8.94 6.30 -6.27
CA PHE A 90 -10.34 6.71 -6.21
C PHE A 90 -11.06 6.65 -7.57
N ARG A 91 -10.29 6.59 -8.66
CA ARG A 91 -10.78 6.48 -10.04
C ARG A 91 -10.25 5.26 -10.77
N ALA A 92 -9.63 4.32 -10.06
CA ALA A 92 -9.20 3.06 -10.62
C ALA A 92 -10.41 2.17 -10.94
N GLU A 93 -10.35 1.48 -12.05
CA GLU A 93 -11.37 0.53 -12.50
C GLU A 93 -10.81 -0.89 -12.47
N TYR A 94 -11.66 -1.85 -12.20
CA TYR A 94 -11.28 -3.26 -12.13
C TYR A 94 -12.13 -4.08 -13.09
N ASN A 95 -11.47 -4.92 -13.86
CA ASN A 95 -12.06 -5.91 -14.74
C ASN A 95 -11.51 -7.30 -14.38
N ASN A 96 -12.38 -8.29 -14.25
CA ASN A 96 -11.96 -9.65 -13.87
C ASN A 96 -10.97 -10.30 -14.84
N ASP A 97 -11.01 -9.94 -16.12
CA ASP A 97 -10.15 -10.52 -17.14
C ASP A 97 -8.81 -9.77 -17.28
N GLU A 98 -8.82 -8.45 -17.08
CA GLU A 98 -7.67 -7.58 -17.33
C GLU A 98 -7.04 -7.00 -16.06
N GLY A 99 -7.74 -7.12 -14.90
CA GLY A 99 -7.31 -6.55 -13.63
C GLY A 99 -7.56 -5.04 -13.53
N TRP A 100 -6.66 -4.34 -12.84
CA TRP A 100 -6.76 -2.92 -12.58
C TRP A 100 -6.35 -2.05 -13.79
N SER A 101 -7.10 -0.98 -14.03
CA SER A 101 -6.73 0.08 -14.94
C SER A 101 -6.72 1.44 -14.24
N PHE A 102 -5.71 2.26 -14.56
CA PHE A 102 -5.45 3.54 -13.91
C PHE A 102 -5.41 4.66 -14.92
N ASN A 103 -6.11 5.76 -14.62
CA ASN A 103 -6.06 6.97 -15.41
C ASN A 103 -5.08 7.97 -14.77
N GLN A 104 -3.95 8.19 -15.42
CA GLN A 104 -2.86 9.06 -14.95
C GLN A 104 -3.29 10.50 -14.68
N LYS A 105 -4.40 10.95 -15.28
CA LYS A 105 -4.99 12.25 -14.97
C LYS A 105 -5.29 12.43 -13.47
N TYR A 106 -5.59 11.35 -12.77
CA TYR A 106 -5.96 11.37 -11.34
C TYR A 106 -4.81 11.05 -10.40
N TYR A 107 -3.58 11.14 -10.87
CA TYR A 107 -2.39 10.87 -10.05
C TYR A 107 -2.22 11.84 -8.88
N SER A 108 -2.65 13.10 -9.04
CA SER A 108 -2.52 14.11 -8.00
C SER A 108 -3.88 14.64 -7.52
N LEU A 109 -3.94 15.11 -6.28
CA LEU A 109 -5.13 15.74 -5.69
C LEU A 109 -5.60 16.98 -6.48
N ASN A 110 -4.70 17.66 -7.18
CA ASN A 110 -5.06 18.80 -8.00
C ASN A 110 -6.07 18.46 -9.12
N SER A 111 -6.03 17.22 -9.60
CA SER A 111 -6.94 16.74 -10.64
C SER A 111 -8.40 16.61 -10.17
N PHE A 112 -8.63 16.59 -8.86
CA PHE A 112 -9.96 16.49 -8.25
C PHE A 112 -10.58 17.87 -7.95
N ARG A 113 -9.84 18.97 -8.05
CA ARG A 113 -10.35 20.31 -7.73
C ARG A 113 -11.47 20.80 -8.64
N ASN A 114 -11.57 20.24 -9.85
CA ASN A 114 -12.56 20.62 -10.87
C ASN A 114 -13.67 19.56 -11.05
N VAL A 115 -13.76 18.60 -10.14
CA VAL A 115 -14.84 17.60 -10.14
C VAL A 115 -15.94 18.11 -9.23
N THR A 116 -16.83 18.89 -9.81
CA THR A 116 -18.10 19.28 -9.19
C THR A 116 -19.19 18.28 -9.56
#